data_d0a5655caf165ffaed319ee785ff51ad
#
_entry.id   d0a5655caf165ffaed319ee785ff51ad
#
_cell.length_a   1.000
_cell.length_b   1.000
_cell.length_c   1.000
_cell.angle_alpha   90.00
_cell.angle_beta   90.00
_cell.angle_gamma   90.00
#
_symmetry.space_group_name_H-M   'P 1'
#
loop_
_entity.id
_entity.type
_entity.pdbx_description
1 polymer ?
#
loop_
_entity_poly.entity_id
_entity_poly.type
_entity_poly.pdbx_seq_one_letter_code
_entity_poly.pdbx_strand_id
1 'polypeptide(L)'
;CPELPTDDRATETAAALAALACVGFPALAEVAASITGGDAPGPATFTLVADAAAFGADAYLLGGEIAKKAGAGVDRLLARDARREAECEAASFDLGYRLGLPCFAFSPTAVEAANAAVVDGSVDENRVRALLVWLCAPVACERRKHRKLLASDPRQAVAFLTLLRGRGQFTDVN
;
A
#
# COMPACT_ATOMS: atom_id res chain seq x y z
N CYS A 1 -18.16 10.43 -13.28
CA CYS A 1 -16.80 10.31 -12.73
C CYS A 1 -16.31 8.92 -13.03
N PRO A 2 -15.10 8.75 -13.62
CA PRO A 2 -14.51 7.42 -13.70
C PRO A 2 -14.31 6.91 -12.27
N GLU A 3 -14.80 5.69 -12.00
CA GLU A 3 -14.60 5.04 -10.72
C GLU A 3 -13.11 4.99 -10.41
N LEU A 4 -12.73 5.46 -9.24
CA LEU A 4 -11.37 5.28 -8.74
C LEU A 4 -11.12 3.77 -8.65
N PRO A 5 -9.99 3.27 -9.18
CA PRO A 5 -9.67 1.86 -9.03
C PRO A 5 -9.67 1.51 -7.55
N THR A 6 -10.41 0.46 -7.20
CA THR A 6 -10.44 -0.09 -5.85
C THR A 6 -9.02 -0.37 -5.40
N ASP A 7 -8.67 0.17 -4.24
CA ASP A 7 -7.34 -0.03 -3.67
C ASP A 7 -7.32 -1.35 -2.89
N ASP A 8 -6.99 -2.42 -3.59
CA ASP A 8 -6.89 -3.78 -3.03
C ASP A 8 -5.53 -4.05 -2.34
N ARG A 9 -4.70 -3.04 -2.11
CA ARG A 9 -3.34 -3.20 -1.53
C ARG A 9 -3.33 -3.99 -0.22
N ALA A 10 -4.24 -3.67 0.68
CA ALA A 10 -4.29 -4.32 1.98
C ALA A 10 -4.65 -5.81 1.84
N THR A 11 -5.60 -6.14 0.96
CA THR A 11 -6.03 -7.51 0.71
C THR A 11 -4.99 -8.29 -0.09
N GLU A 12 -4.35 -7.67 -1.10
CA GLU A 12 -3.27 -8.27 -1.87
C GLU A 12 -2.03 -8.54 -0.98
N THR A 13 -1.64 -7.58 -0.15
CA THR A 13 -0.51 -7.74 0.79
C THR A 13 -0.81 -8.79 1.84
N ALA A 14 -2.01 -8.79 2.42
CA ALA A 14 -2.42 -9.81 3.40
C ALA A 14 -2.45 -11.21 2.77
N ALA A 15 -2.95 -11.35 1.55
CA ALA A 15 -2.96 -12.62 0.82
C ALA A 15 -1.55 -13.11 0.50
N ALA A 16 -0.64 -12.20 0.10
CA ALA A 16 0.77 -12.54 -0.16
C ALA A 16 1.49 -13.00 1.11
N LEU A 17 1.30 -12.29 2.22
CA LEU A 17 1.89 -12.66 3.51
C LEU A 17 1.34 -13.98 4.02
N ALA A 18 0.03 -14.23 3.88
CA ALA A 18 -0.58 -15.50 4.21
C ALA A 18 0.01 -16.64 3.36
N ALA A 19 0.12 -16.47 2.04
CA ALA A 19 0.71 -17.47 1.15
C ALA A 19 2.19 -17.72 1.48
N LEU A 20 2.97 -16.67 1.76
CA LEU A 20 4.37 -16.82 2.19
C LEU A 20 4.49 -17.53 3.54
N ALA A 21 3.59 -17.29 4.48
CA ALA A 21 3.55 -17.97 5.76
C ALA A 21 3.21 -19.46 5.58
N CYS A 22 2.22 -19.77 4.75
CA CYS A 22 1.80 -21.14 4.45
C CYS A 22 2.92 -21.98 3.83
N VAL A 23 3.70 -21.40 2.92
CA VAL A 23 4.84 -22.11 2.27
C VAL A 23 6.11 -22.04 3.12
N GLY A 24 6.36 -20.91 3.76
CA GLY A 24 7.60 -20.65 4.50
C GLY A 24 7.67 -21.41 5.83
N PHE A 25 6.56 -21.54 6.55
CA PHE A 25 6.52 -22.21 7.83
C PHE A 25 6.88 -23.70 7.76
N PRO A 26 6.32 -24.49 6.82
CA PRO A 26 6.72 -25.89 6.65
C PRO A 26 8.21 -26.02 6.25
N ALA A 27 8.69 -25.17 5.34
CA ALA A 27 10.08 -25.22 4.91
C ALA A 27 11.05 -24.90 6.06
N LEU A 28 10.74 -23.91 6.90
CA LEU A 28 11.51 -23.60 8.10
C LEU A 28 11.47 -24.72 9.13
N ALA A 29 10.33 -25.39 9.31
CA ALA A 29 10.18 -26.51 10.22
C ALA A 29 11.03 -27.72 9.77
N GLU A 30 11.11 -28.00 8.46
CA GLU A 30 11.97 -29.06 7.92
C GLU A 30 13.46 -28.73 8.11
N VAL A 31 13.86 -27.49 7.83
CA VAL A 31 15.25 -27.05 8.05
C VAL A 31 15.61 -27.15 9.53
N ALA A 32 14.72 -26.70 10.43
CA ALA A 32 14.94 -26.82 11.88
C ALA A 32 15.05 -28.29 12.33
N ALA A 33 14.18 -29.18 11.84
CA ALA A 33 14.23 -30.61 12.13
C ALA A 33 15.54 -31.26 11.63
N SER A 34 16.00 -30.90 10.44
CA SER A 34 17.26 -31.41 9.89
C SER A 34 18.49 -30.98 10.70
N ILE A 35 18.47 -29.77 11.27
CA ILE A 35 19.55 -29.23 12.12
C ILE A 35 19.53 -29.90 13.52
N THR A 36 18.36 -30.15 14.07
CA THR A 36 18.21 -30.72 15.43
C THR A 36 18.26 -32.24 15.47
N GLY A 37 18.37 -32.92 14.30
CA GLY A 37 18.39 -34.37 14.22
C GLY A 37 17.08 -35.04 14.61
N GLY A 38 15.97 -34.29 14.61
CA GLY A 38 14.64 -34.81 14.96
C GLY A 38 13.95 -35.41 13.73
N ASP A 39 13.44 -36.65 13.89
CA ASP A 39 12.50 -37.26 12.96
C ASP A 39 11.15 -36.52 13.04
N ALA A 40 10.96 -35.48 12.23
CA ALA A 40 9.69 -34.76 12.19
C ALA A 40 9.11 -34.66 10.77
N PRO A 41 8.68 -35.76 10.14
CA PRO A 41 7.92 -35.65 8.89
C PRO A 41 6.44 -35.29 9.10
N GLY A 42 5.90 -35.39 10.31
CA GLY A 42 4.48 -35.25 10.54
C GLY A 42 3.88 -33.84 10.34
N PRO A 43 4.36 -32.80 11.02
CA PRO A 43 3.72 -31.48 10.97
C PRO A 43 3.94 -30.76 9.61
N ALA A 44 5.12 -30.89 9.00
CA ALA A 44 5.42 -30.27 7.72
C ALA A 44 4.62 -30.90 6.58
N THR A 45 4.50 -32.23 6.55
CA THR A 45 3.71 -32.94 5.55
C THR A 45 2.22 -32.60 5.69
N PHE A 46 1.71 -32.52 6.93
CA PHE A 46 0.31 -32.14 7.18
C PHE A 46 0.01 -30.71 6.72
N THR A 47 0.90 -29.76 6.99
CA THR A 47 0.72 -28.36 6.52
C THR A 47 0.76 -28.26 5.00
N LEU A 48 1.68 -28.95 4.33
CA LEU A 48 1.73 -28.97 2.87
C LEU A 48 0.46 -29.57 2.24
N VAL A 49 -0.08 -30.64 2.83
CA VAL A 49 -1.34 -31.24 2.35
C VAL A 49 -2.53 -30.30 2.61
N ALA A 50 -2.58 -29.65 3.77
CA ALA A 50 -3.62 -28.67 4.10
C ALA A 50 -3.57 -27.45 3.15
N ASP A 51 -2.38 -26.95 2.87
CA ASP A 51 -2.17 -25.83 1.92
C ASP A 51 -2.57 -26.24 0.49
N ALA A 52 -2.16 -27.40 0.02
CA ALA A 52 -2.56 -27.92 -1.28
C ALA A 52 -4.08 -28.10 -1.37
N ALA A 53 -4.73 -28.56 -0.31
CA ALA A 53 -6.20 -28.68 -0.24
C ALA A 53 -6.86 -27.29 -0.25
N ALA A 54 -6.32 -26.30 0.46
CA ALA A 54 -6.84 -24.94 0.49
C ALA A 54 -6.73 -24.26 -0.87
N PHE A 55 -5.57 -24.35 -1.54
CA PHE A 55 -5.37 -23.84 -2.90
C PHE A 55 -6.22 -24.59 -3.93
N GLY A 56 -6.40 -25.91 -3.77
CA GLY A 56 -7.30 -26.70 -4.61
C GLY A 56 -8.75 -26.28 -4.45
N ALA A 57 -9.20 -26.04 -3.22
CA ALA A 57 -10.54 -25.52 -2.94
C ALA A 57 -10.75 -24.11 -3.49
N ASP A 58 -9.75 -23.21 -3.38
CA ASP A 58 -9.81 -21.87 -3.97
C ASP A 58 -9.96 -21.96 -5.50
N ALA A 59 -9.17 -22.82 -6.16
CA ALA A 59 -9.24 -23.00 -7.60
C ALA A 59 -10.61 -23.52 -8.05
N TYR A 60 -11.20 -24.45 -7.28
CA TYR A 60 -12.45 -25.10 -7.64
C TYR A 60 -13.69 -24.27 -7.25
N LEU A 61 -13.72 -23.67 -6.06
CA LEU A 61 -14.89 -22.97 -5.50
C LEU A 61 -14.89 -21.46 -5.82
N LEU A 62 -13.73 -20.84 -5.87
CA LEU A 62 -13.56 -19.38 -6.00
C LEU A 62 -12.85 -18.97 -7.29
N GLY A 63 -12.62 -19.91 -8.21
CA GLY A 63 -11.98 -19.62 -9.50
C GLY A 63 -10.52 -19.13 -9.37
N GLY A 64 -9.83 -19.44 -8.27
CA GLY A 64 -8.44 -19.06 -8.02
C GLY A 64 -8.27 -17.60 -7.61
N GLU A 65 -9.28 -16.95 -7.06
CA GLU A 65 -9.24 -15.53 -6.68
C GLU A 65 -8.22 -15.26 -5.56
N ILE A 66 -8.09 -16.17 -4.60
CA ILE A 66 -7.10 -16.03 -3.51
C ILE A 66 -5.69 -16.17 -4.08
N ALA A 67 -5.47 -17.17 -4.94
CA ALA A 67 -4.17 -17.37 -5.60
C ALA A 67 -3.78 -16.19 -6.49
N LYS A 68 -4.72 -15.60 -7.23
CA LYS A 68 -4.49 -14.38 -8.04
C LYS A 68 -4.13 -13.18 -7.17
N LYS A 69 -4.85 -12.97 -6.05
CA LYS A 69 -4.55 -11.88 -5.11
C LYS A 69 -3.21 -12.08 -4.42
N ALA A 70 -2.88 -13.31 -4.02
CA ALA A 70 -1.58 -13.66 -3.46
C ALA A 70 -0.44 -13.41 -4.46
N GLY A 71 -0.60 -13.86 -5.71
CA GLY A 71 0.35 -13.60 -6.80
C GLY A 71 0.55 -12.11 -7.07
N ALA A 72 -0.54 -11.34 -7.16
CA ALA A 72 -0.47 -9.89 -7.32
C ALA A 72 0.22 -9.19 -6.14
N GLY A 73 0.04 -9.69 -4.92
CA GLY A 73 0.71 -9.19 -3.73
C GLY A 73 2.20 -9.51 -3.72
N VAL A 74 2.58 -10.74 -4.12
CA VAL A 74 4.00 -11.14 -4.27
C VAL A 74 4.68 -10.32 -5.36
N ASP A 75 4.05 -10.17 -6.53
CA ASP A 75 4.57 -9.30 -7.60
C ASP A 75 4.78 -7.87 -7.11
N ARG A 76 3.89 -7.36 -6.28
CA ARG A 76 4.01 -6.02 -5.70
C ARG A 76 5.17 -5.91 -4.69
N LEU A 77 5.45 -6.98 -3.94
CA LEU A 77 6.55 -7.02 -2.98
C LEU A 77 7.92 -7.19 -3.65
N LEU A 78 7.97 -7.94 -4.76
CA LEU A 78 9.21 -8.30 -5.45
C LEU A 78 9.52 -7.37 -6.63
N ALA A 79 8.52 -6.91 -7.36
CA ALA A 79 8.70 -6.04 -8.52
C ALA A 79 8.63 -4.56 -8.11
N ARG A 80 9.70 -4.07 -7.49
CA ARG A 80 9.89 -2.64 -7.27
C ARG A 80 10.18 -1.97 -8.61
N ASP A 81 9.19 -1.26 -9.16
CA ASP A 81 9.38 -0.46 -10.36
C ASP A 81 9.98 0.90 -9.98
N ALA A 82 11.32 0.92 -9.83
CA ALA A 82 12.07 2.10 -9.43
C ALA A 82 11.85 3.29 -10.37
N ARG A 83 11.61 3.04 -11.67
CA ARG A 83 11.32 4.08 -12.63
C ARG A 83 9.96 4.73 -12.35
N ARG A 84 8.97 3.93 -12.05
CA ARG A 84 7.61 4.37 -11.74
C ARG A 84 7.56 5.14 -10.41
N GLU A 85 8.29 4.66 -9.40
CA GLU A 85 8.47 5.39 -8.14
C GLU A 85 9.12 6.75 -8.40
N ALA A 86 10.23 6.80 -9.14
CA ALA A 86 10.93 8.04 -9.46
C ALA A 86 10.05 9.03 -10.25
N GLU A 87 9.19 8.58 -11.16
CA GLU A 87 8.24 9.43 -11.87
C GLU A 87 7.18 10.03 -10.94
N CYS A 88 6.69 9.25 -9.98
CA CYS A 88 5.74 9.73 -8.96
C CYS A 88 6.39 10.73 -7.99
N GLU A 89 7.61 10.45 -7.55
CA GLU A 89 8.41 11.34 -6.70
C GLU A 89 8.73 12.66 -7.41
N ALA A 90 9.15 12.58 -8.68
CA ALA A 90 9.41 13.77 -9.49
C ALA A 90 8.15 14.64 -9.67
N ALA A 91 6.97 14.03 -9.86
CA ALA A 91 5.71 14.76 -9.95
C ALA A 91 5.36 15.47 -8.63
N SER A 92 5.58 14.82 -7.49
CA SER A 92 5.38 15.41 -6.17
C SER A 92 6.34 16.56 -5.92
N PHE A 93 7.60 16.39 -6.28
CA PHE A 93 8.63 17.42 -6.12
C PHE A 93 8.35 18.65 -6.99
N ASP A 94 8.08 18.45 -8.29
CA ASP A 94 7.78 19.56 -9.24
C ASP A 94 6.56 20.35 -8.75
N LEU A 95 5.51 19.66 -8.33
CA LEU A 95 4.30 20.33 -7.87
C LEU A 95 4.51 21.04 -6.53
N GLY A 96 5.21 20.42 -5.59
CA GLY A 96 5.57 21.05 -4.30
C GLY A 96 6.36 22.34 -4.50
N TYR A 97 7.33 22.31 -5.42
CA TYR A 97 8.11 23.48 -5.78
C TYR A 97 7.24 24.59 -6.40
N ARG A 98 6.37 24.26 -7.36
CA ARG A 98 5.47 25.23 -8.02
C ARG A 98 4.44 25.85 -7.06
N LEU A 99 3.98 25.08 -6.07
CA LEU A 99 3.05 25.54 -5.06
C LEU A 99 3.73 26.31 -3.92
N GLY A 100 5.07 26.41 -3.93
CA GLY A 100 5.83 27.08 -2.89
C GLY A 100 5.71 26.41 -1.53
N LEU A 101 5.51 25.09 -1.49
CA LEU A 101 5.38 24.35 -0.25
C LEU A 101 6.73 24.24 0.47
N PRO A 102 6.76 24.40 1.81
CA PRO A 102 8.01 24.36 2.58
C PRO A 102 8.54 22.93 2.79
N CYS A 103 7.79 21.93 2.40
CA CYS A 103 8.14 20.52 2.58
C CYS A 103 8.52 19.89 1.22
N PHE A 104 9.71 19.31 1.17
CA PHE A 104 10.27 18.64 0.01
C PHE A 104 10.39 17.14 0.26
N ALA A 105 9.31 16.51 0.73
CA ALA A 105 9.28 15.07 0.83
C ALA A 105 9.14 14.46 -0.57
N PHE A 106 9.98 13.48 -0.88
CA PHE A 106 9.90 12.74 -2.15
C PHE A 106 8.60 11.94 -2.26
N SER A 107 8.11 11.44 -1.12
CA SER A 107 6.83 10.74 -1.03
C SER A 107 5.92 11.47 -0.05
N PRO A 108 4.94 12.26 -0.56
CA PRO A 108 4.08 13.05 0.31
C PRO A 108 3.22 12.17 1.21
N THR A 109 3.25 12.43 2.52
CA THR A 109 2.44 11.73 3.51
C THR A 109 1.39 12.66 4.12
N ALA A 110 0.26 12.07 4.56
CA ALA A 110 -0.82 12.79 5.23
C ALA A 110 -0.34 13.52 6.50
N VAL A 111 0.61 12.92 7.23
CA VAL A 111 1.16 13.48 8.47
C VAL A 111 2.01 14.73 8.18
N GLU A 112 2.88 14.67 7.18
CA GLU A 112 3.70 15.82 6.77
C GLU A 112 2.82 16.95 6.26
N ALA A 113 1.81 16.64 5.42
CA ALA A 113 0.85 17.62 4.96
C ALA A 113 0.08 18.26 6.12
N ALA A 114 -0.38 17.47 7.11
CA ALA A 114 -1.09 17.98 8.27
C ALA A 114 -0.21 18.89 9.16
N ASN A 115 1.08 18.59 9.27
CA ASN A 115 2.02 19.45 10.00
C ASN A 115 2.32 20.72 9.20
N ALA A 116 2.44 20.63 7.88
CA ALA A 116 2.68 21.77 7.01
C ALA A 116 1.46 22.69 6.84
N ALA A 117 0.22 22.19 7.11
CA ALA A 117 -1.01 22.97 7.01
C ALA A 117 -1.13 24.02 8.13
N VAL A 118 -0.48 23.79 9.27
CA VAL A 118 -0.54 24.67 10.45
C VAL A 118 0.55 25.71 10.36
N VAL A 119 0.18 26.99 10.36
CA VAL A 119 1.08 28.14 10.41
C VAL A 119 0.66 29.00 11.60
N ASP A 120 1.57 29.27 12.52
CA ASP A 120 1.30 30.11 13.71
C ASP A 120 0.06 29.65 14.50
N GLY A 121 -0.17 28.34 14.57
CA GLY A 121 -1.30 27.75 15.29
C GLY A 121 -2.66 27.82 14.56
N SER A 122 -2.71 28.38 13.37
CA SER A 122 -3.91 28.44 12.53
C SER A 122 -3.76 27.63 11.24
N VAL A 123 -4.88 27.19 10.71
CA VAL A 123 -4.93 26.47 9.41
C VAL A 123 -5.28 27.46 8.31
N ASP A 124 -4.42 27.55 7.31
CA ASP A 124 -4.66 28.34 6.10
C ASP A 124 -5.34 27.46 5.03
N GLU A 125 -6.57 27.86 4.64
CA GLU A 125 -7.34 27.14 3.63
C GLU A 125 -6.65 27.03 2.27
N ASN A 126 -5.94 28.05 1.84
CA ASN A 126 -5.22 28.02 0.56
C ASN A 126 -4.09 27.00 0.62
N ARG A 127 -3.42 26.94 1.77
CA ARG A 127 -2.36 25.98 2.01
C ARG A 127 -2.91 24.56 2.09
N VAL A 128 -4.06 24.33 2.71
CA VAL A 128 -4.75 23.02 2.71
C VAL A 128 -5.07 22.58 1.31
N ARG A 129 -5.61 23.45 0.47
CA ARG A 129 -5.88 23.14 -0.95
C ARG A 129 -4.59 22.79 -1.70
N ALA A 130 -3.53 23.56 -1.52
CA ALA A 130 -2.24 23.29 -2.15
C ALA A 130 -1.66 21.93 -1.70
N LEU A 131 -1.74 21.61 -0.41
CA LEU A 131 -1.29 20.32 0.13
C LEU A 131 -2.13 19.15 -0.37
N LEU A 132 -3.45 19.31 -0.53
CA LEU A 132 -4.31 18.30 -1.15
C LEU A 132 -3.90 18.01 -2.59
N VAL A 133 -3.67 19.07 -3.38
CA VAL A 133 -3.21 18.93 -4.76
C VAL A 133 -1.84 18.25 -4.81
N TRP A 134 -0.95 18.61 -3.90
CA TRP A 134 0.37 17.98 -3.77
C TRP A 134 0.29 16.49 -3.43
N LEU A 135 -0.57 16.08 -2.48
CA LEU A 135 -0.81 14.68 -2.13
C LEU A 135 -1.40 13.87 -3.30
N CYS A 136 -2.18 14.52 -4.17
CA CYS A 136 -2.77 13.88 -5.34
C CYS A 136 -1.82 13.81 -6.55
N ALA A 137 -0.70 14.54 -6.56
CA ALA A 137 0.21 14.61 -7.69
C ALA A 137 0.76 13.25 -8.14
N PRO A 138 1.32 12.39 -7.24
CA PRO A 138 1.83 11.08 -7.62
C PRO A 138 0.72 10.18 -8.16
N VAL A 139 -0.48 10.25 -7.58
CA VAL A 139 -1.65 9.47 -8.01
C VAL A 139 -2.06 9.87 -9.43
N ALA A 140 -2.13 11.17 -9.70
CA ALA A 140 -2.48 11.68 -11.04
C ALA A 140 -1.41 11.32 -12.09
N CYS A 141 -0.12 11.41 -11.72
CA CYS A 141 0.99 11.04 -12.59
C CYS A 141 0.93 9.56 -12.96
N GLU A 142 0.79 8.70 -11.96
CA GLU A 142 0.75 7.26 -12.14
C GLU A 142 -0.50 6.83 -12.93
N ARG A 143 -1.68 7.38 -12.60
CA ARG A 143 -2.95 7.07 -13.26
C ARG A 143 -2.95 7.41 -14.74
N ARG A 144 -2.25 8.47 -15.13
CA ARG A 144 -2.16 8.88 -16.53
C ARG A 144 -1.44 7.85 -17.41
N LYS A 145 -0.45 7.14 -16.85
CA LYS A 145 0.40 6.20 -17.57
C LYS A 145 0.01 4.74 -17.35
N HIS A 146 -0.58 4.43 -16.20
CA HIS A 146 -0.82 3.07 -15.75
C HIS A 146 -2.28 2.87 -15.31
N ARG A 147 -2.83 1.70 -15.60
CA ARG A 147 -4.20 1.34 -15.19
C ARG A 147 -4.33 1.04 -13.69
N LYS A 148 -3.26 0.53 -13.07
CA LYS A 148 -3.18 0.14 -11.64
C LYS A 148 -2.22 1.07 -10.91
N LEU A 149 -2.59 1.50 -9.72
CA LEU A 149 -1.71 2.27 -8.84
C LEU A 149 -0.83 1.28 -8.04
N LEU A 150 0.49 1.41 -8.14
CA LEU A 150 1.47 0.62 -7.40
C LEU A 150 2.36 1.48 -6.51
N ALA A 151 2.85 2.59 -7.03
CA ALA A 151 3.79 3.47 -6.33
C ALA A 151 3.08 4.53 -5.49
N SER A 152 1.94 5.07 -5.95
CA SER A 152 1.20 6.12 -5.25
C SER A 152 0.08 5.59 -4.37
N ASP A 153 -0.26 6.30 -3.28
CA ASP A 153 -1.34 5.93 -2.36
C ASP A 153 -2.44 7.02 -2.34
N PRO A 154 -3.63 6.74 -2.92
CA PRO A 154 -4.73 7.70 -2.97
C PRO A 154 -5.36 7.99 -1.61
N ARG A 155 -5.10 7.16 -0.58
CA ARG A 155 -5.65 7.35 0.77
C ARG A 155 -4.98 8.48 1.52
N GLN A 156 -3.78 8.92 1.10
CA GLN A 156 -3.06 9.99 1.79
C GLN A 156 -3.87 11.29 1.84
N ALA A 157 -4.58 11.64 0.76
CA ALA A 157 -5.42 12.82 0.74
C ALA A 157 -6.61 12.71 1.72
N VAL A 158 -7.25 11.53 1.81
CA VAL A 158 -8.35 11.29 2.75
C VAL A 158 -7.85 11.28 4.20
N ALA A 159 -6.72 10.61 4.45
CA ALA A 159 -6.09 10.58 5.77
C ALA A 159 -5.69 11.99 6.24
N PHE A 160 -5.18 12.83 5.35
CA PHE A 160 -4.88 14.23 5.62
C PHE A 160 -6.10 15.02 6.11
N LEU A 161 -7.22 14.94 5.39
CA LEU A 161 -8.47 15.61 5.80
C LEU A 161 -9.00 15.08 7.15
N THR A 162 -8.88 13.77 7.37
CA THR A 162 -9.28 13.13 8.64
C THR A 162 -8.41 13.63 9.80
N LEU A 163 -7.09 13.77 9.58
CA LEU A 163 -6.18 14.30 10.59
C LEU A 163 -6.49 15.76 10.94
N LEU A 164 -6.78 16.61 9.95
CA LEU A 164 -7.17 18.01 10.19
C LEU A 164 -8.47 18.11 10.95
N ARG A 165 -9.47 17.30 10.58
CA ARG A 165 -10.75 17.25 11.30
C ARG A 165 -10.57 16.78 12.75
N GLY A 166 -9.78 15.73 12.97
CA GLY A 166 -9.50 15.20 14.32
C GLY A 166 -8.75 16.17 15.23
N ARG A 167 -7.99 17.13 14.67
CA ARG A 167 -7.32 18.20 15.41
C ARG A 167 -8.25 19.38 15.75
N GLY A 168 -9.53 19.32 15.38
CA GLY A 168 -10.50 20.42 15.60
C GLY A 168 -10.20 21.67 14.78
N GLN A 169 -9.35 21.57 13.78
CA GLN A 169 -8.86 22.68 12.97
C GLN A 169 -9.73 22.93 11.72
N PHE A 170 -10.72 22.07 11.50
CA PHE A 170 -11.68 22.17 10.41
C PHE A 170 -13.10 22.13 11.00
N THR A 171 -13.75 23.26 11.12
CA THR A 171 -15.20 23.31 11.31
C THR A 171 -15.84 23.13 9.94
N ASP A 172 -16.81 22.23 9.83
CA ASP A 172 -17.56 22.00 8.61
C ASP A 172 -18.09 23.36 8.11
N VAL A 173 -17.61 23.79 6.96
CA VAL A 173 -18.20 24.90 6.23
C VAL A 173 -19.51 24.35 5.65
N ASN A 174 -20.63 24.77 6.24
CA ASN A 174 -21.98 24.54 5.71
C ASN A 174 -22.14 25.17 4.32
#